data_df065cfe7f466072fe1651be26206d4e
#
_entry.id   df065cfe7f466072fe1651be26206d4e
#
_cell.length_a   1.000
_cell.length_b   1.000
_cell.length_c   1.000
_cell.angle_alpha   90.00
_cell.angle_beta   90.00
_cell.angle_gamma   90.00
#
_symmetry.space_group_name_H-M   'P 1'
#
loop_
_entity.id
_entity.type
_entity.pdbx_description
1 polymer ?
#
loop_
_entity_poly.entity_id
_entity_poly.type
_entity_poly.pdbx_seq_one_letter_code
_entity_poly.pdbx_strand_id
1 'polypeptide(L)'
;VVLTVVLLTRGEGGPTPAAPAPTSPSSTTTGPPGVDTTEDATYASARPGYPDRLVVPALDVDAPIRPIRAPDRTLVPPADPQVLGWWADGARPGADTGSALVVGHTVHTGGGALDDLETLAEGDEVLVHSHRGSGEEGPERTESYVVQDVEVYRKGTLARRAADLFSQEVDGRLVLLTCEDWDGTRYLSNVVVTAVPAADEDDSEGTARG
;
A
#
# COMPACT_ATOMS: atom_id res chain seq x y z
N VAL A 1 -10.08 11.15 8.04
CA VAL A 1 -9.84 9.97 8.92
C VAL A 1 -8.53 9.33 8.50
N VAL A 2 -7.54 9.31 9.36
CA VAL A 2 -6.19 8.81 9.05
C VAL A 2 -6.15 7.31 9.28
N LEU A 3 -5.86 6.54 8.22
CA LEU A 3 -5.51 5.13 8.32
C LEU A 3 -4.09 5.03 8.89
N THR A 4 -3.95 4.66 10.17
CA THR A 4 -2.65 4.50 10.80
C THR A 4 -2.27 3.03 10.78
N VAL A 5 -1.37 2.64 9.89
CA VAL A 5 -0.74 1.32 9.86
C VAL A 5 0.69 1.47 10.38
N VAL A 6 0.99 0.85 11.53
CA VAL A 6 2.33 0.87 12.12
C VAL A 6 3.14 -0.30 11.57
N LEU A 7 4.11 0.00 10.72
CA LEU A 7 5.07 -0.98 10.20
C LEU A 7 6.16 -1.24 11.25
N LEU A 8 6.20 -2.44 11.82
CA LEU A 8 7.23 -2.86 12.75
C LEU A 8 8.37 -3.56 11.99
N THR A 9 9.39 -2.81 11.60
CA THR A 9 10.67 -3.42 11.18
C THR A 9 11.53 -3.65 12.41
N ARG A 10 12.08 -4.85 12.62
CA ARG A 10 13.11 -5.12 13.60
C ARG A 10 14.40 -4.39 13.19
N GLY A 11 14.65 -3.24 13.81
CA GLY A 11 15.96 -2.58 13.73
C GLY A 11 16.88 -3.16 14.79
N GLU A 12 17.98 -3.77 14.37
CA GLU A 12 19.07 -4.13 15.27
C GLU A 12 19.73 -2.86 15.81
N GLY A 13 19.84 -2.79 17.12
CA GLY A 13 20.48 -1.69 17.82
C GLY A 13 21.99 -1.73 17.70
N GLY A 14 22.57 -0.66 17.21
CA GLY A 14 24.00 -0.35 17.33
C GLY A 14 24.21 0.83 18.28
N PRO A 15 25.32 0.88 19.06
CA PRO A 15 25.47 1.81 20.18
C PRO A 15 25.77 3.24 19.75
N THR A 16 25.16 4.16 20.47
CA THR A 16 25.35 5.62 20.39
C THR A 16 26.77 6.03 20.86
N PRO A 17 27.44 6.95 20.19
CA PRO A 17 28.40 7.84 20.85
C PRO A 17 27.82 9.27 20.98
N ALA A 18 28.10 9.84 22.14
CA ALA A 18 27.64 11.13 22.63
C ALA A 18 28.13 12.33 21.83
N ALA A 19 27.35 13.40 21.91
CA ALA A 19 27.54 14.71 21.33
C ALA A 19 28.77 15.47 21.84
N PRO A 20 29.16 16.55 21.14
CA PRO A 20 29.09 17.86 21.77
C PRO A 20 28.38 18.91 20.90
N ALA A 21 27.69 19.82 21.57
CA ALA A 21 27.05 20.97 21.00
C ALA A 21 28.06 22.03 20.54
N PRO A 22 27.72 22.82 19.50
CA PRO A 22 28.05 24.23 19.52
C PRO A 22 26.88 25.14 19.11
N THR A 23 26.73 26.16 19.93
CA THR A 23 26.37 27.58 19.72
C THR A 23 25.84 28.02 18.36
N SER A 24 24.67 28.69 18.45
CA SER A 24 23.99 29.48 17.41
C SER A 24 24.82 30.65 16.88
N PRO A 25 24.49 31.13 15.66
CA PRO A 25 23.95 32.47 15.57
C PRO A 25 22.62 32.55 14.80
N SER A 26 21.75 33.39 15.30
CA SER A 26 20.49 33.84 14.71
C SER A 26 20.72 34.49 13.36
N SER A 27 19.98 33.98 12.35
CA SER A 27 19.74 34.76 11.12
C SER A 27 18.25 34.71 10.86
N THR A 28 17.61 35.84 11.11
CA THR A 28 16.22 36.12 10.75
C THR A 28 16.12 36.27 9.25
N THR A 29 15.56 35.29 8.56
CA THR A 29 15.13 35.44 7.18
C THR A 29 13.62 35.23 7.12
N THR A 30 12.90 36.31 6.90
CA THR A 30 11.46 36.34 6.61
C THR A 30 11.25 35.72 5.22
N GLY A 31 10.86 34.44 5.20
CA GLY A 31 10.39 33.76 3.98
C GLY A 31 8.86 33.87 3.87
N PRO A 32 8.29 33.70 2.67
CA PRO A 32 6.84 33.77 2.45
C PRO A 32 6.11 32.59 3.17
N PRO A 33 4.78 32.71 3.41
CA PRO A 33 4.02 31.75 4.23
C PRO A 33 4.09 30.34 3.64
N GLY A 34 4.35 29.37 4.54
CA GLY A 34 4.68 28.01 4.22
C GLY A 34 3.61 27.28 3.39
N VAL A 35 4.10 26.62 2.35
CA VAL A 35 3.47 25.44 1.78
C VAL A 35 3.60 24.30 2.81
N ASP A 36 2.50 23.62 3.09
CA ASP A 36 2.45 22.51 4.04
C ASP A 36 3.45 21.40 3.63
N THR A 37 4.57 21.36 4.30
CA THR A 37 5.68 20.41 4.07
C THR A 37 5.27 18.96 4.42
N THR A 38 4.10 18.74 5.02
CA THR A 38 3.63 17.45 5.47
C THR A 38 3.09 16.58 4.33
N GLU A 39 2.45 17.16 3.32
CA GLU A 39 1.99 16.41 2.15
C GLU A 39 3.16 15.90 1.29
N ASP A 40 4.19 16.72 1.12
CA ASP A 40 5.37 16.38 0.30
C ASP A 40 6.20 15.21 0.89
N ALA A 41 6.15 14.98 2.21
CA ALA A 41 6.82 13.86 2.86
C ALA A 41 6.09 12.51 2.66
N THR A 42 4.80 12.54 2.37
CA THR A 42 3.96 11.34 2.23
C THR A 42 4.06 10.74 0.82
N TYR A 43 4.25 11.57 -0.20
CA TYR A 43 4.33 11.08 -1.57
C TYR A 43 5.78 10.81 -2.00
N ALA A 44 5.99 9.68 -2.69
CA ALA A 44 7.22 9.43 -3.42
C ALA A 44 7.05 9.89 -4.88
N SER A 45 8.14 10.27 -5.53
CA SER A 45 8.11 10.56 -6.96
C SER A 45 7.82 9.28 -7.75
N ALA A 46 6.84 9.32 -8.64
CA ALA A 46 6.54 8.21 -9.53
C ALA A 46 7.78 7.90 -10.42
N ARG A 47 8.03 6.62 -10.64
CA ARG A 47 9.15 6.13 -11.45
C ARG A 47 8.67 5.04 -12.42
N PRO A 48 9.35 4.86 -13.56
CA PRO A 48 9.03 3.76 -14.46
C PRO A 48 8.99 2.39 -13.74
N GLY A 49 7.95 1.61 -14.00
CA GLY A 49 7.72 0.30 -13.37
C GLY A 49 7.13 0.38 -11.95
N TYR A 50 6.70 1.56 -11.49
CA TYR A 50 5.85 1.67 -10.33
C TYR A 50 4.40 1.35 -10.70
N PRO A 51 3.61 0.75 -9.78
CA PRO A 51 2.18 0.54 -10.02
C PRO A 51 1.48 1.90 -10.15
N ASP A 52 0.58 1.99 -11.11
CA ASP A 52 -0.18 3.21 -11.40
C ASP A 52 -1.68 3.00 -11.41
N ARG A 53 -2.16 1.73 -11.46
CA ARG A 53 -3.59 1.39 -11.50
C ARG A 53 -3.86 0.04 -10.84
N LEU A 54 -4.95 -0.06 -10.08
CA LEU A 54 -5.52 -1.28 -9.53
C LEU A 54 -6.88 -1.54 -10.15
N VAL A 55 -7.13 -2.78 -10.58
CA VAL A 55 -8.44 -3.24 -11.02
C VAL A 55 -8.86 -4.44 -10.18
N VAL A 56 -10.08 -4.39 -9.64
CA VAL A 56 -10.71 -5.50 -8.91
C VAL A 56 -12.09 -5.73 -9.52
N PRO A 57 -12.23 -6.67 -10.49
CA PRO A 57 -13.46 -6.86 -11.24
C PRO A 57 -14.68 -7.20 -10.36
N ALA A 58 -14.47 -7.99 -9.30
CA ALA A 58 -15.55 -8.39 -8.37
C ALA A 58 -16.20 -7.20 -7.64
N LEU A 59 -15.48 -6.08 -7.50
CA LEU A 59 -15.96 -4.86 -6.83
C LEU A 59 -16.26 -3.71 -7.81
N ASP A 60 -16.11 -3.93 -9.11
CA ASP A 60 -16.16 -2.88 -10.14
C ASP A 60 -15.16 -1.73 -9.85
N VAL A 61 -14.02 -2.06 -9.24
CA VAL A 61 -12.96 -1.11 -8.90
C VAL A 61 -12.00 -0.97 -10.06
N ASP A 62 -11.71 0.27 -10.42
CA ASP A 62 -10.71 0.69 -11.39
C ASP A 62 -10.12 2.03 -10.90
N ALA A 63 -9.03 1.95 -10.13
CA ALA A 63 -8.54 3.09 -9.37
C ALA A 63 -7.05 3.37 -9.63
N PRO A 64 -6.66 4.65 -9.77
CA PRO A 64 -5.27 5.03 -9.90
C PRO A 64 -4.51 4.79 -8.60
N ILE A 65 -3.24 4.39 -8.72
CA ILE A 65 -2.31 4.24 -7.61
C ILE A 65 -1.27 5.37 -7.62
N ARG A 66 -0.93 5.87 -6.43
CA ARG A 66 0.18 6.80 -6.22
C ARG A 66 1.21 6.20 -5.26
N PRO A 67 2.52 6.35 -5.54
CA PRO A 67 3.54 5.92 -4.59
C PRO A 67 3.52 6.81 -3.35
N ILE A 68 3.40 6.20 -2.18
CA ILE A 68 3.43 6.87 -0.88
C ILE A 68 4.55 6.31 0.00
N ARG A 69 4.92 7.06 1.03
CA ARG A 69 5.87 6.64 2.06
C ARG A 69 5.18 6.49 3.40
N ALA A 70 5.86 5.85 4.33
CA ALA A 70 5.40 5.65 5.70
C ALA A 70 6.27 6.43 6.69
N PRO A 71 6.19 7.78 6.75
CA PRO A 71 6.89 8.54 7.77
C PRO A 71 6.43 8.03 9.15
N ASP A 72 7.38 7.89 10.07
CA ASP A 72 7.14 7.35 11.41
C ASP A 72 6.40 5.99 11.41
N ARG A 73 6.60 5.19 10.36
CA ARG A 73 5.94 3.88 10.14
C ARG A 73 4.42 3.95 10.05
N THR A 74 3.90 5.07 9.57
CA THR A 74 2.47 5.28 9.36
C THR A 74 2.19 5.45 7.89
N LEU A 75 1.38 4.56 7.31
CA LEU A 75 0.84 4.70 5.95
C LEU A 75 -0.42 5.56 5.99
N VAL A 76 -0.45 6.59 5.15
CA VAL A 76 -1.61 7.46 4.97
C VAL A 76 -1.99 7.41 3.49
N PRO A 77 -3.20 6.94 3.15
CA PRO A 77 -3.68 6.98 1.76
C PRO A 77 -3.72 8.41 1.22
N PRO A 78 -3.70 8.60 -0.11
CA PRO A 78 -3.95 9.89 -0.74
C PRO A 78 -5.26 10.52 -0.24
N ALA A 79 -5.34 11.87 -0.20
CA ALA A 79 -6.52 12.56 0.32
C ALA A 79 -7.79 12.33 -0.52
N ASP A 80 -7.63 12.08 -1.82
CA ASP A 80 -8.72 11.69 -2.71
C ASP A 80 -9.10 10.22 -2.43
N PRO A 81 -10.35 9.92 -2.00
CA PRO A 81 -10.78 8.56 -1.68
C PRO A 81 -10.86 7.61 -2.89
N GLN A 82 -10.82 8.15 -4.12
CA GLN A 82 -10.76 7.37 -5.35
C GLN A 82 -9.32 7.02 -5.76
N VAL A 83 -8.31 7.53 -5.05
CA VAL A 83 -6.89 7.29 -5.36
C VAL A 83 -6.26 6.42 -4.29
N LEU A 84 -5.60 5.36 -4.71
CA LEU A 84 -4.92 4.41 -3.83
C LEU A 84 -3.46 4.81 -3.60
N GLY A 85 -2.92 4.42 -2.45
CA GLY A 85 -1.51 4.60 -2.12
C GLY A 85 -0.77 3.26 -2.12
N TRP A 86 0.33 3.14 -2.89
CA TRP A 86 1.25 2.02 -2.78
C TRP A 86 2.48 2.41 -1.95
N TRP A 87 2.86 1.59 -0.98
CA TRP A 87 4.04 1.83 -0.14
C TRP A 87 5.33 1.62 -0.93
N ALA A 88 5.95 2.72 -1.35
CA ALA A 88 7.09 2.74 -2.28
C ALA A 88 8.43 2.27 -1.67
N ASP A 89 8.51 2.19 -0.33
CA ASP A 89 9.71 1.70 0.36
C ASP A 89 9.63 0.18 0.64
N GLY A 90 8.50 -0.48 0.29
CA GLY A 90 8.30 -1.93 0.38
C GLY A 90 8.41 -2.63 -0.97
N ALA A 91 7.96 -3.89 -1.01
CA ALA A 91 7.94 -4.70 -2.23
C ALA A 91 7.09 -4.05 -3.33
N ARG A 92 7.50 -4.25 -4.57
CA ARG A 92 6.68 -3.89 -5.75
C ARG A 92 5.73 -5.03 -6.07
N PRO A 93 4.57 -4.73 -6.65
CA PRO A 93 3.78 -5.77 -7.31
C PRO A 93 4.64 -6.54 -8.31
N GLY A 94 4.49 -7.86 -8.34
CA GLY A 94 5.28 -8.77 -9.16
C GLY A 94 6.71 -9.05 -8.65
N ALA A 95 7.06 -8.62 -7.43
CA ALA A 95 8.32 -9.02 -6.81
C ALA A 95 8.22 -10.45 -6.27
N ASP A 96 9.30 -11.23 -6.39
CA ASP A 96 9.38 -12.61 -5.89
C ASP A 96 9.31 -12.69 -4.35
N THR A 97 9.61 -11.59 -3.67
CA THR A 97 9.69 -11.55 -2.20
C THR A 97 9.07 -10.28 -1.66
N GLY A 98 8.36 -10.41 -0.53
CA GLY A 98 7.80 -9.32 0.24
C GLY A 98 6.33 -9.04 -0.05
N SER A 99 5.72 -8.21 0.80
CA SER A 99 4.34 -7.76 0.65
C SER A 99 4.30 -6.40 -0.06
N ALA A 100 3.71 -6.35 -1.25
CA ALA A 100 3.36 -5.10 -1.91
C ALA A 100 2.09 -4.54 -1.27
N LEU A 101 2.21 -3.44 -0.51
CA LEU A 101 1.08 -2.87 0.22
C LEU A 101 0.39 -1.77 -0.59
N VAL A 102 -0.91 -1.91 -0.79
CA VAL A 102 -1.79 -0.89 -1.37
C VAL A 102 -2.88 -0.53 -0.36
N VAL A 103 -3.02 0.77 -0.11
CA VAL A 103 -3.95 1.29 0.90
C VAL A 103 -4.94 2.25 0.26
N GLY A 104 -6.18 2.22 0.72
CA GLY A 104 -7.25 3.12 0.29
C GLY A 104 -8.06 3.66 1.46
N HIS A 105 -8.93 4.62 1.17
CA HIS A 105 -9.95 5.08 2.10
C HIS A 105 -11.23 4.25 1.96
N THR A 106 -11.90 4.03 3.10
CA THR A 106 -13.33 3.72 3.15
C THR A 106 -14.09 5.00 3.50
N VAL A 107 -15.16 5.27 2.79
CA VAL A 107 -16.03 6.41 3.02
C VAL A 107 -17.41 5.91 3.45
N HIS A 108 -17.79 6.09 4.70
CA HIS A 108 -19.05 5.56 5.29
C HIS A 108 -20.34 6.02 4.58
N THR A 109 -20.25 7.04 3.73
CA THR A 109 -21.35 7.52 2.86
C THR A 109 -21.21 7.05 1.43
N GLY A 110 -20.22 6.22 1.14
CA GLY A 110 -19.85 5.76 -0.20
C GLY A 110 -18.92 6.72 -0.93
N GLY A 111 -18.19 6.19 -1.90
CA GLY A 111 -17.31 6.94 -2.79
C GLY A 111 -15.82 6.72 -2.54
N GLY A 112 -15.43 5.80 -1.66
CA GLY A 112 -14.07 5.30 -1.57
C GLY A 112 -13.81 4.17 -2.56
N ALA A 113 -12.63 4.11 -3.15
CA ALA A 113 -12.30 3.06 -4.12
C ALA A 113 -12.27 1.65 -3.50
N LEU A 114 -12.10 1.52 -2.18
CA LEU A 114 -12.06 0.25 -1.46
C LEU A 114 -13.17 0.16 -0.38
N ASP A 115 -14.35 0.77 -0.64
CA ASP A 115 -15.45 0.79 0.34
C ASP A 115 -15.97 -0.61 0.67
N ASP A 116 -16.00 -1.53 -0.30
CA ASP A 116 -16.58 -2.87 -0.18
C ASP A 116 -15.51 -3.98 -0.17
N LEU A 117 -14.28 -3.66 0.26
CA LEU A 117 -13.13 -4.57 0.20
C LEU A 117 -13.37 -5.87 1.01
N GLU A 118 -14.17 -5.81 2.09
CA GLU A 118 -14.50 -6.96 2.95
C GLU A 118 -15.43 -7.96 2.25
N THR A 119 -16.04 -7.59 1.14
CA THR A 119 -16.94 -8.47 0.38
C THR A 119 -16.22 -9.36 -0.62
N LEU A 120 -14.92 -9.16 -0.83
CA LEU A 120 -14.10 -10.06 -1.65
C LEU A 120 -14.12 -11.47 -1.10
N ALA A 121 -14.03 -12.45 -1.99
CA ALA A 121 -13.96 -13.87 -1.67
C ALA A 121 -12.60 -14.44 -2.11
N GLU A 122 -12.20 -15.55 -1.47
CA GLU A 122 -11.07 -16.36 -1.95
C GLU A 122 -11.31 -16.79 -3.41
N GLY A 123 -10.31 -16.57 -4.26
CA GLY A 123 -10.39 -16.83 -5.70
C GLY A 123 -10.70 -15.62 -6.56
N ASP A 124 -11.12 -14.49 -5.99
CA ASP A 124 -11.34 -13.26 -6.74
C ASP A 124 -10.03 -12.72 -7.32
N GLU A 125 -10.12 -12.16 -8.53
CA GLU A 125 -8.97 -11.61 -9.24
C GLU A 125 -8.69 -10.17 -8.83
N VAL A 126 -7.38 -9.85 -8.75
CA VAL A 126 -6.87 -8.48 -8.57
C VAL A 126 -5.76 -8.23 -9.58
N LEU A 127 -5.89 -7.17 -10.36
CA LEU A 127 -4.92 -6.78 -11.38
C LEU A 127 -4.19 -5.50 -10.96
N VAL A 128 -2.87 -5.50 -11.09
CA VAL A 128 -2.05 -4.31 -10.86
C VAL A 128 -1.31 -3.96 -12.12
N HIS A 129 -1.56 -2.78 -12.65
CA HIS A 129 -0.91 -2.27 -13.85
C HIS A 129 0.26 -1.36 -13.49
N SER A 130 1.28 -1.38 -14.35
CA SER A 130 2.44 -0.50 -14.27
C SER A 130 2.99 -0.21 -15.65
N HIS A 131 3.55 0.98 -15.88
CA HIS A 131 4.16 1.36 -17.15
C HIS A 131 5.70 1.39 -17.06
N ARG A 132 6.37 0.85 -18.08
CA ARG A 132 7.83 0.88 -18.22
C ARG A 132 8.28 2.11 -19.01
N GLY A 133 8.07 3.30 -18.51
CA GLY A 133 8.45 4.53 -19.22
C GLY A 133 8.15 5.76 -18.38
N SER A 134 8.53 6.93 -18.88
CA SER A 134 8.09 8.19 -18.31
C SER A 134 6.72 8.53 -18.94
N GLY A 135 5.64 8.34 -18.15
CA GLY A 135 4.27 8.57 -18.60
C GLY A 135 3.59 7.32 -19.16
N GLU A 136 2.40 7.48 -19.71
CA GLU A 136 1.55 6.41 -20.24
C GLU A 136 2.05 5.80 -21.56
N GLU A 137 3.18 6.25 -22.11
CA GLU A 137 3.71 5.84 -23.43
C GLU A 137 4.63 4.61 -23.40
N GLY A 138 4.92 4.05 -22.21
CA GLY A 138 5.73 2.84 -22.07
C GLY A 138 4.91 1.54 -22.23
N PRO A 139 5.57 0.37 -22.44
CA PRO A 139 4.86 -0.90 -22.45
C PRO A 139 4.22 -1.13 -21.07
N GLU A 140 2.93 -1.38 -21.07
CA GLU A 140 2.17 -1.77 -19.88
C GLU A 140 2.58 -3.16 -19.42
N ARG A 141 2.67 -3.34 -18.11
CA ARG A 141 2.82 -4.63 -17.46
C ARG A 141 1.66 -4.82 -16.49
N THR A 142 1.02 -5.96 -16.54
CA THR A 142 -0.05 -6.35 -15.64
C THR A 142 0.42 -7.51 -14.80
N GLU A 143 0.31 -7.36 -13.47
CA GLU A 143 0.50 -8.44 -12.50
C GLU A 143 -0.89 -8.90 -12.05
N SER A 144 -1.18 -10.18 -12.27
CA SER A 144 -2.44 -10.81 -11.84
C SER A 144 -2.25 -11.53 -10.50
N TYR A 145 -3.20 -11.33 -9.61
CA TYR A 145 -3.26 -11.93 -8.28
C TYR A 145 -4.61 -12.57 -8.04
N VAL A 146 -4.61 -13.59 -7.20
CA VAL A 146 -5.82 -14.24 -6.72
C VAL A 146 -5.93 -14.02 -5.21
N VAL A 147 -7.09 -13.58 -4.75
CA VAL A 147 -7.38 -13.40 -3.32
C VAL A 147 -7.25 -14.74 -2.60
N GLN A 148 -6.43 -14.78 -1.57
CA GLN A 148 -6.20 -15.93 -0.71
C GLN A 148 -6.93 -15.82 0.63
N ASP A 149 -7.02 -14.60 1.17
CA ASP A 149 -7.60 -14.36 2.50
C ASP A 149 -8.15 -12.95 2.62
N VAL A 150 -9.28 -12.82 3.32
CA VAL A 150 -9.94 -11.54 3.64
C VAL A 150 -10.24 -11.53 5.13
N GLU A 151 -9.58 -10.66 5.87
CA GLU A 151 -9.77 -10.56 7.32
C GLU A 151 -10.06 -9.14 7.80
N VAL A 152 -10.98 -9.01 8.76
CA VAL A 152 -11.27 -7.76 9.43
C VAL A 152 -10.60 -7.72 10.80
N TYR A 153 -9.62 -6.84 10.96
CA TYR A 153 -8.87 -6.68 12.20
C TYR A 153 -9.28 -5.41 12.94
N ARG A 154 -9.58 -5.53 14.23
CA ARG A 154 -9.59 -4.34 15.10
C ARG A 154 -8.21 -3.69 15.11
N LYS A 155 -8.16 -2.35 15.09
CA LYS A 155 -6.89 -1.58 14.94
C LYS A 155 -5.79 -2.02 15.90
N GLY A 156 -6.11 -2.31 17.17
CA GLY A 156 -5.13 -2.81 18.14
C GLY A 156 -4.62 -4.22 17.83
N THR A 157 -5.42 -5.06 17.18
CA THR A 157 -5.02 -6.41 16.72
C THR A 157 -4.15 -6.30 15.47
N LEU A 158 -4.55 -5.47 14.50
CA LEU A 158 -3.75 -5.22 13.30
C LEU A 158 -2.33 -4.76 13.67
N ALA A 159 -2.21 -3.81 14.60
CA ALA A 159 -0.90 -3.32 15.05
C ALA A 159 0.01 -4.43 15.60
N ARG A 160 -0.55 -5.43 16.29
CA ARG A 160 0.22 -6.60 16.79
C ARG A 160 0.59 -7.59 15.69
N ARG A 161 -0.20 -7.68 14.64
CA ARG A 161 0.00 -8.61 13.52
C ARG A 161 0.75 -7.97 12.34
N ALA A 162 1.01 -6.67 12.40
CA ALA A 162 1.57 -5.89 11.29
C ALA A 162 2.92 -6.45 10.79
N ALA A 163 3.77 -6.97 11.69
CA ALA A 163 5.05 -7.56 11.32
C ALA A 163 4.90 -8.81 10.43
N ASP A 164 3.86 -9.60 10.67
CA ASP A 164 3.58 -10.81 9.88
C ASP A 164 2.82 -10.47 8.59
N LEU A 165 1.77 -9.63 8.72
CA LEU A 165 0.90 -9.27 7.61
C LEU A 165 1.61 -8.45 6.53
N PHE A 166 2.55 -7.58 6.93
CA PHE A 166 3.28 -6.68 6.03
C PHE A 166 4.76 -7.04 5.89
N SER A 167 5.10 -8.30 6.19
CA SER A 167 6.47 -8.81 6.10
C SER A 167 7.06 -8.60 4.71
N GLN A 168 8.33 -8.20 4.68
CA GLN A 168 9.12 -8.09 3.45
C GLN A 168 10.03 -9.31 3.21
N GLU A 169 9.89 -10.35 4.06
CA GLU A 169 10.70 -11.59 4.05
C GLU A 169 9.88 -12.84 3.70
N VAL A 170 8.69 -12.64 3.12
CA VAL A 170 7.78 -13.71 2.66
C VAL A 170 7.81 -13.82 1.15
N ASP A 171 7.26 -14.88 0.60
CA ASP A 171 7.01 -14.99 -0.84
C ASP A 171 6.19 -13.79 -1.34
N GLY A 172 6.46 -13.37 -2.57
CA GLY A 172 5.84 -12.19 -3.16
C GLY A 172 4.32 -12.26 -3.12
N ARG A 173 3.70 -11.21 -2.57
CA ARG A 173 2.23 -11.11 -2.47
C ARG A 173 1.76 -9.67 -2.52
N LEU A 174 0.48 -9.49 -2.83
CA LEU A 174 -0.21 -8.22 -2.74
C LEU A 174 -1.03 -8.17 -1.43
N VAL A 175 -1.00 -7.04 -0.75
CA VAL A 175 -1.84 -6.79 0.43
C VAL A 175 -2.63 -5.50 0.21
N LEU A 176 -3.96 -5.62 0.18
CA LEU A 176 -4.85 -4.46 0.12
C LEU A 176 -5.35 -4.15 1.53
N LEU A 177 -5.48 -2.86 1.84
CA LEU A 177 -5.86 -2.42 3.17
C LEU A 177 -6.77 -1.20 3.12
N THR A 178 -7.87 -1.24 3.87
CA THR A 178 -8.77 -0.11 4.09
C THR A 178 -9.32 -0.07 5.51
N CYS A 179 -10.16 0.92 5.83
CA CYS A 179 -10.84 1.03 7.12
C CYS A 179 -12.17 0.30 7.12
N GLU A 180 -12.66 -0.10 8.32
CA GLU A 180 -13.95 -0.76 8.50
C GLU A 180 -14.55 -0.45 9.88
N ASP A 181 -15.83 -0.81 10.09
CA ASP A 181 -16.57 -0.63 11.34
C ASP A 181 -16.71 0.86 11.75
N TRP A 182 -17.50 1.64 11.01
CA TRP A 182 -17.80 3.02 11.36
C TRP A 182 -18.76 3.11 12.57
N ASP A 183 -18.30 3.71 13.66
CA ASP A 183 -19.09 3.86 14.92
C ASP A 183 -19.91 5.17 15.00
N GLY A 184 -19.96 5.94 13.92
CA GLY A 184 -20.56 7.28 13.88
C GLY A 184 -19.55 8.42 14.07
N THR A 185 -18.31 8.10 14.46
CA THR A 185 -17.25 9.08 14.71
C THR A 185 -15.93 8.67 14.07
N ARG A 186 -15.61 7.38 14.07
CA ARG A 186 -14.34 6.83 13.57
C ARG A 186 -14.51 5.38 13.12
N TYR A 187 -13.59 4.91 12.30
CA TYR A 187 -13.44 3.50 11.99
C TYR A 187 -12.70 2.76 13.11
N LEU A 188 -13.22 1.60 13.52
CA LEU A 188 -12.68 0.78 14.61
C LEU A 188 -11.78 -0.34 14.13
N SER A 189 -11.95 -0.77 12.88
CA SER A 189 -11.28 -1.91 12.26
C SER A 189 -10.61 -1.54 10.95
N ASN A 190 -9.88 -2.49 10.40
CA ASN A 190 -9.34 -2.46 9.05
C ASN A 190 -9.63 -3.79 8.37
N VAL A 191 -9.97 -3.74 7.10
CA VAL A 191 -9.96 -4.90 6.21
C VAL A 191 -8.56 -5.09 5.67
N VAL A 192 -8.08 -6.32 5.69
CA VAL A 192 -6.82 -6.75 5.08
C VAL A 192 -7.13 -7.88 4.13
N VAL A 193 -6.85 -7.68 2.85
CA VAL A 193 -6.91 -8.71 1.82
C VAL A 193 -5.49 -9.11 1.45
N THR A 194 -5.22 -10.41 1.52
CA THR A 194 -3.95 -10.98 1.03
C THR A 194 -4.23 -11.71 -0.28
N ALA A 195 -3.50 -11.36 -1.33
CA ALA A 195 -3.60 -12.00 -2.63
C ALA A 195 -2.21 -12.49 -3.09
N VAL A 196 -2.16 -13.66 -3.69
CA VAL A 196 -0.94 -14.29 -4.21
C VAL A 196 -0.90 -14.19 -5.72
N PRO A 197 0.29 -14.22 -6.36
CA PRO A 197 0.38 -14.23 -7.81
C PRO A 197 -0.49 -15.35 -8.41
N ALA A 198 -1.26 -15.02 -9.45
CA ALA A 198 -2.00 -16.02 -10.20
C ALA A 198 -1.00 -17.01 -10.83
N ALA A 199 -1.34 -18.30 -10.83
CA ALA A 199 -0.53 -19.28 -11.54
C ALA A 199 -0.58 -18.97 -13.04
N ASP A 200 0.58 -19.02 -13.72
CA ASP A 200 0.63 -18.91 -15.17
C ASP A 200 -0.11 -20.12 -15.76
N GLU A 201 -1.17 -19.88 -16.54
CA GLU A 201 -1.96 -20.95 -17.17
C GLU A 201 -1.21 -21.69 -18.30
N ASP A 202 0.06 -21.37 -18.55
CA ASP A 202 0.84 -21.87 -19.69
C ASP A 202 1.48 -23.25 -19.50
N ASP A 203 1.38 -23.88 -18.31
CA ASP A 203 2.01 -25.20 -18.04
C ASP A 203 1.08 -26.42 -18.21
N SER A 204 -0.17 -26.25 -18.66
CA SER A 204 -1.13 -27.37 -18.74
C SER A 204 -1.29 -28.03 -20.11
N GLU A 205 -0.57 -27.65 -21.16
CA GLU A 205 -0.70 -28.24 -22.51
C GLU A 205 0.45 -29.18 -22.94
N GLY A 206 1.29 -29.61 -22.00
CA GLY A 206 2.51 -30.40 -22.29
C GLY A 206 2.44 -31.92 -22.11
N THR A 207 1.30 -32.55 -21.72
CA THR A 207 1.31 -33.99 -21.43
C THR A 207 0.11 -34.76 -22.02
N ALA A 208 -0.04 -34.72 -23.35
CA ALA A 208 -0.93 -35.68 -24.04
C ALA A 208 -0.48 -35.93 -25.49
N ARG A 209 0.74 -36.46 -25.71
CA ARG A 209 1.11 -37.21 -26.91
C ARG A 209 2.31 -38.11 -26.59
N GLY A 210 2.01 -39.34 -26.26
CA GLY A 210 2.92 -40.47 -26.19
C GLY A 210 2.10 -41.75 -26.32
#